data_a09427864ec34bdba4b9593be2836b79
#
_entry.id   a09427864ec34bdba4b9593be2836b79
#
_cell.length_a   1.000
_cell.length_b   1.000
_cell.length_c   1.000
_cell.angle_alpha   90.00
_cell.angle_beta   90.00
_cell.angle_gamma   90.00
#
_symmetry.space_group_name_H-M   'P 1'
#
loop_
_entity.id
_entity.type
_entity.pdbx_description
1 polymer ?
#
loop_
_entity_poly.entity_id
_entity_poly.type
_entity_poly.pdbx_seq_one_letter_code
_entity_poly.pdbx_strand_id
1 'polypeptide(L)'
;MKKTLKFIKKNFLWLIAFAGLIIFTFIVRRLFTNNISYIDSFVYDNIKWLICPPLTQVFKIITEFGNFYIMTFILIIILITGKDKSFKKYFTINYGLVALLNVFLKSIFERQRPVDINLIVEKGFSFPSGHSMVSFAFYGFLAYYIYHSNLKKPTKYFLIILQGIIVCLIGLSRIYLGAHYFTDVIGGFSITAVYLVLYIKFVYQNQLAKEKEVK
;
A
#
# COMPACT_ATOMS: atom_id res chain seq x y z
N MET A 1 26.46 -9.85 17.12
CA MET A 1 25.03 -10.17 17.07
C MET A 1 24.13 -9.17 17.79
N LYS A 2 24.28 -8.87 19.11
CA LYS A 2 23.45 -7.90 19.86
C LYS A 2 23.49 -6.47 19.29
N LYS A 3 24.67 -5.94 18.87
CA LYS A 3 24.83 -4.60 18.27
C LYS A 3 24.12 -4.49 16.91
N THR A 4 24.20 -5.51 16.05
CA THR A 4 23.54 -5.58 14.75
C THR A 4 22.03 -5.59 14.89
N LEU A 5 21.47 -6.38 15.82
CA LEU A 5 20.04 -6.42 16.12
C LEU A 5 19.51 -5.05 16.64
N LYS A 6 20.30 -4.35 17.46
CA LYS A 6 19.94 -3.02 17.96
C LYS A 6 19.94 -1.99 16.81
N PHE A 7 20.92 -2.06 15.91
CA PHE A 7 20.98 -1.20 14.71
C PHE A 7 19.77 -1.43 13.79
N ILE A 8 19.45 -2.69 13.47
CA ILE A 8 18.30 -3.05 12.64
C ILE A 8 17.00 -2.52 13.27
N LYS A 9 16.76 -2.76 14.56
CA LYS A 9 15.55 -2.26 15.25
C LYS A 9 15.42 -0.74 15.19
N LYS A 10 16.53 -0.01 15.38
CA LYS A 10 16.56 1.46 15.35
C LYS A 10 16.27 2.01 13.95
N ASN A 11 16.75 1.34 12.90
CA ASN A 11 16.71 1.82 11.53
C ASN A 11 15.71 1.06 10.66
N PHE A 12 14.85 0.21 11.23
CA PHE A 12 13.97 -0.69 10.49
C PHE A 12 13.12 0.01 9.42
N LEU A 13 12.52 1.14 9.76
CA LEU A 13 11.72 1.91 8.80
C LEU A 13 12.58 2.43 7.63
N TRP A 14 13.80 2.91 7.90
CA TRP A 14 14.70 3.37 6.85
C TRP A 14 15.16 2.24 5.93
N LEU A 15 15.36 1.04 6.47
CA LEU A 15 15.69 -0.14 5.67
C LEU A 15 14.53 -0.53 4.75
N ILE A 16 13.27 -0.44 5.23
CA ILE A 16 12.08 -0.63 4.39
C ILE A 16 12.02 0.41 3.28
N ALA A 17 12.22 1.70 3.59
CA ALA A 17 12.21 2.76 2.58
C ALA A 17 13.31 2.56 1.53
N PHE A 18 14.52 2.21 1.96
CA PHE A 18 15.64 1.96 1.06
C PHE A 18 15.38 0.77 0.12
N ALA A 19 14.89 -0.35 0.67
CA ALA A 19 14.51 -1.50 -0.14
C ALA A 19 13.38 -1.15 -1.13
N GLY A 20 12.36 -0.43 -0.67
CA GLY A 20 11.29 0.06 -1.54
C GLY A 20 11.79 0.95 -2.67
N LEU A 21 12.72 1.87 -2.37
CA LEU A 21 13.32 2.74 -3.38
C LEU A 21 14.10 1.96 -4.45
N ILE A 22 14.89 0.97 -4.03
CA ILE A 22 15.64 0.10 -4.96
C ILE A 22 14.67 -0.65 -5.88
N ILE A 23 13.63 -1.30 -5.29
CA ILE A 23 12.67 -2.07 -6.08
C ILE A 23 11.90 -1.16 -7.04
N PHE A 24 11.43 0.00 -6.57
CA PHE A 24 10.73 0.95 -7.42
C PHE A 24 11.60 1.44 -8.57
N THR A 25 12.84 1.85 -8.29
CA THR A 25 13.78 2.33 -9.32
C THR A 25 14.08 1.23 -10.34
N PHE A 26 14.25 -0.02 -9.89
CA PHE A 26 14.44 -1.17 -10.78
C PHE A 26 13.24 -1.35 -11.73
N ILE A 27 11.99 -1.31 -11.19
CA ILE A 27 10.77 -1.45 -11.99
C ILE A 27 10.65 -0.32 -13.00
N VAL A 28 10.86 0.93 -12.57
CA VAL A 28 10.78 2.12 -13.43
C VAL A 28 11.82 2.02 -14.57
N ARG A 29 13.06 1.64 -14.27
CA ARG A 29 14.09 1.42 -15.29
C ARG A 29 13.66 0.37 -16.32
N ARG A 30 13.09 -0.76 -15.86
CA ARG A 30 12.59 -1.82 -16.74
C ARG A 30 11.40 -1.39 -17.57
N LEU A 31 10.53 -0.55 -17.01
CA LEU A 31 9.39 0.01 -17.72
C LEU A 31 9.83 0.88 -18.90
N PHE A 32 10.80 1.79 -18.69
CA PHE A 32 11.32 2.65 -19.76
C PHE A 32 12.16 1.92 -20.82
N THR A 33 12.75 0.77 -20.49
CA THR A 33 13.49 -0.05 -21.46
C THR A 33 12.64 -1.10 -22.16
N ASN A 34 11.31 -1.12 -21.95
CA ASN A 34 10.35 -2.11 -22.47
C ASN A 34 10.70 -3.58 -22.14
N ASN A 35 11.52 -3.81 -21.11
CA ASN A 35 11.97 -5.15 -20.69
C ASN A 35 11.18 -5.69 -19.48
N ILE A 36 9.98 -5.13 -19.21
CA ILE A 36 9.18 -5.50 -18.04
C ILE A 36 8.12 -6.55 -18.34
N SER A 37 7.70 -6.65 -19.62
CA SER A 37 6.62 -7.54 -20.08
C SER A 37 6.86 -9.01 -19.74
N TYR A 38 8.10 -9.48 -19.80
CA TYR A 38 8.44 -10.87 -19.46
C TYR A 38 8.07 -11.22 -18.00
N ILE A 39 8.35 -10.32 -17.05
CA ILE A 39 8.04 -10.54 -15.64
C ILE A 39 6.52 -10.60 -15.44
N ASP A 40 5.80 -9.67 -16.06
CA ASP A 40 4.35 -9.58 -15.94
C ASP A 40 3.66 -10.78 -16.59
N SER A 41 4.09 -11.17 -17.79
CA SER A 41 3.58 -12.36 -18.48
C SER A 41 3.85 -13.64 -17.69
N PHE A 42 5.07 -13.82 -17.19
CA PHE A 42 5.42 -14.98 -16.37
C PHE A 42 4.50 -15.12 -15.14
N VAL A 43 4.28 -14.02 -14.40
CA VAL A 43 3.40 -14.07 -13.21
C VAL A 43 1.97 -14.35 -13.62
N TYR A 44 1.48 -13.68 -14.68
CA TYR A 44 0.12 -13.88 -15.13
C TYR A 44 -0.13 -15.30 -15.64
N ASP A 45 0.78 -15.88 -16.43
CA ASP A 45 0.67 -17.23 -16.94
C ASP A 45 0.56 -18.29 -15.83
N ASN A 46 1.15 -18.03 -14.66
CA ASN A 46 0.99 -18.87 -13.49
C ASN A 46 -0.32 -18.65 -12.72
N ILE A 47 -0.91 -17.45 -12.81
CA ILE A 47 -2.15 -17.10 -12.09
C ILE A 47 -3.40 -17.48 -12.90
N LYS A 48 -3.36 -17.38 -14.23
CA LYS A 48 -4.53 -17.61 -15.09
C LYS A 48 -5.19 -18.99 -14.91
N TRP A 49 -4.42 -20.01 -14.52
CA TRP A 49 -4.94 -21.35 -14.26
C TRP A 49 -5.82 -21.45 -13.01
N LEU A 50 -5.75 -20.44 -12.13
CA LEU A 50 -6.58 -20.35 -10.93
C LEU A 50 -7.92 -19.65 -11.21
N ILE A 51 -8.14 -19.13 -12.43
CA ILE A 51 -9.34 -18.37 -12.75
C ILE A 51 -10.54 -19.32 -12.84
N CYS A 52 -11.44 -19.17 -11.87
CA CYS A 52 -12.71 -19.86 -11.83
C CYS A 52 -13.79 -18.97 -11.19
N PRO A 53 -15.09 -19.19 -11.48
CA PRO A 53 -16.15 -18.32 -11.01
C PRO A 53 -16.19 -18.12 -9.49
N PRO A 54 -16.04 -19.15 -8.61
CA PRO A 54 -16.05 -18.95 -7.17
C PRO A 54 -14.89 -18.05 -6.69
N LEU A 55 -13.68 -18.32 -7.15
CA LEU A 55 -12.49 -17.55 -6.73
C LEU A 55 -12.54 -16.12 -7.27
N THR A 56 -13.10 -15.92 -8.47
CA THR A 56 -13.32 -14.59 -9.04
C THR A 56 -14.24 -13.75 -8.16
N GLN A 57 -15.32 -14.33 -7.62
CA GLN A 57 -16.21 -13.60 -6.70
C GLN A 57 -15.48 -13.24 -5.39
N VAL A 58 -14.69 -14.15 -4.84
CA VAL A 58 -13.87 -13.90 -3.66
C VAL A 58 -12.92 -12.72 -3.90
N PHE A 59 -12.20 -12.70 -5.03
CA PHE A 59 -11.28 -11.60 -5.33
C PHE A 59 -11.99 -10.28 -5.66
N LYS A 60 -13.19 -10.32 -6.22
CA LYS A 60 -14.04 -9.12 -6.36
C LYS A 60 -14.43 -8.53 -5.00
N ILE A 61 -14.72 -9.36 -4.00
CA ILE A 61 -15.00 -8.88 -2.63
C ILE A 61 -13.72 -8.34 -1.98
N ILE A 62 -12.61 -9.06 -2.09
CA ILE A 62 -11.33 -8.65 -1.50
C ILE A 62 -10.86 -7.29 -2.05
N THR A 63 -10.98 -7.06 -3.37
CA THR A 63 -10.53 -5.81 -3.98
C THR A 63 -11.29 -4.59 -3.45
N GLU A 64 -12.55 -4.75 -3.01
CA GLU A 64 -13.33 -3.66 -2.44
C GLU A 64 -12.71 -3.06 -1.17
N PHE A 65 -11.98 -3.85 -0.38
CA PHE A 65 -11.23 -3.31 0.77
C PHE A 65 -10.07 -2.37 0.40
N GLY A 66 -9.69 -2.31 -0.87
CA GLY A 66 -8.78 -1.32 -1.44
C GLY A 66 -9.47 -0.25 -2.29
N ASN A 67 -10.79 -0.32 -2.43
CA ASN A 67 -11.59 0.64 -3.18
C ASN A 67 -11.71 1.97 -2.40
N PHE A 68 -11.62 3.08 -3.12
CA PHE A 68 -11.69 4.43 -2.55
C PHE A 68 -12.94 4.66 -1.69
N TYR A 69 -14.12 4.21 -2.14
CA TYR A 69 -15.37 4.42 -1.41
C TYR A 69 -15.42 3.65 -0.10
N ILE A 70 -15.03 2.38 -0.11
CA ILE A 70 -15.01 1.53 1.11
C ILE A 70 -13.96 2.06 2.09
N MET A 71 -12.77 2.44 1.62
CA MET A 71 -11.73 2.99 2.48
C MET A 71 -12.14 4.35 3.06
N THR A 72 -12.81 5.19 2.28
CA THR A 72 -13.38 6.46 2.78
C THR A 72 -14.45 6.20 3.85
N PHE A 73 -15.31 5.21 3.66
CA PHE A 73 -16.28 4.79 4.66
C PHE A 73 -15.61 4.33 5.96
N ILE A 74 -14.57 3.50 5.87
CA ILE A 74 -13.78 3.06 7.04
C ILE A 74 -13.11 4.28 7.71
N LEU A 75 -12.57 5.23 6.93
CA LEU A 75 -12.01 6.47 7.46
C LEU A 75 -13.05 7.26 8.25
N ILE A 76 -14.26 7.43 7.71
CA ILE A 76 -15.34 8.13 8.39
C ILE A 76 -15.67 7.46 9.74
N ILE A 77 -15.75 6.13 9.79
CA ILE A 77 -15.96 5.39 11.05
C ILE A 77 -14.83 5.72 12.04
N ILE A 78 -13.57 5.69 11.60
CA ILE A 78 -12.42 6.04 12.45
C ILE A 78 -12.50 7.49 12.94
N LEU A 79 -12.95 8.42 12.10
CA LEU A 79 -13.11 9.84 12.47
C LEU A 79 -14.20 10.05 13.51
N ILE A 80 -15.30 9.29 13.43
CA ILE A 80 -16.42 9.37 14.39
C ILE A 80 -16.04 8.69 15.71
N THR A 81 -15.51 7.49 15.67
CA THR A 81 -15.30 6.65 16.87
C THR A 81 -13.95 6.86 17.54
N GLY A 82 -12.94 7.32 16.80
CA GLY A 82 -11.59 7.51 17.30
C GLY A 82 -11.50 8.66 18.31
N LYS A 83 -10.75 8.44 19.41
CA LYS A 83 -10.56 9.44 20.49
C LYS A 83 -9.33 10.33 20.25
N ASP A 84 -8.32 9.85 19.54
CA ASP A 84 -7.06 10.56 19.30
C ASP A 84 -7.22 11.55 18.13
N LYS A 85 -7.32 12.84 18.46
CA LYS A 85 -7.50 13.91 17.48
C LYS A 85 -6.29 14.04 16.54
N SER A 86 -5.09 13.91 17.05
CA SER A 86 -3.86 14.00 16.24
C SER A 86 -3.77 12.84 15.27
N PHE A 87 -4.05 11.61 15.72
CA PHE A 87 -4.12 10.46 14.83
C PHE A 87 -5.14 10.65 13.72
N LYS A 88 -6.37 11.05 14.04
CA LYS A 88 -7.43 11.29 13.05
C LYS A 88 -7.01 12.28 11.98
N LYS A 89 -6.46 13.44 12.39
CA LYS A 89 -5.96 14.47 11.50
C LYS A 89 -4.90 13.91 10.53
N TYR A 90 -3.84 13.29 11.07
CA TYR A 90 -2.74 12.82 10.24
C TYR A 90 -3.10 11.56 9.44
N PHE A 91 -4.04 10.76 9.90
CA PHE A 91 -4.57 9.65 9.13
C PHE A 91 -5.31 10.11 7.87
N THR A 92 -6.15 11.15 8.01
CA THR A 92 -6.85 11.78 6.88
C THR A 92 -5.88 12.42 5.89
N ILE A 93 -4.87 13.15 6.39
CA ILE A 93 -3.84 13.77 5.54
C ILE A 93 -3.05 12.70 4.78
N ASN A 94 -2.63 11.61 5.45
CA ASN A 94 -1.95 10.49 4.81
C ASN A 94 -2.77 9.89 3.67
N TYR A 95 -4.07 9.65 3.91
CA TYR A 95 -4.98 9.08 2.91
C TYR A 95 -5.12 10.00 1.69
N GLY A 96 -5.32 11.30 1.89
CA GLY A 96 -5.41 12.26 0.81
C GLY A 96 -4.10 12.40 0.01
N LEU A 97 -2.96 12.51 0.71
CA LEU A 97 -1.66 12.67 0.05
C LEU A 97 -1.25 11.46 -0.78
N VAL A 98 -1.50 10.23 -0.31
CA VAL A 98 -1.17 9.04 -1.11
C VAL A 98 -2.07 8.93 -2.35
N ALA A 99 -3.35 9.32 -2.26
CA ALA A 99 -4.24 9.37 -3.41
C ALA A 99 -3.75 10.39 -4.47
N LEU A 100 -3.36 11.58 -4.05
CA LEU A 100 -2.78 12.60 -4.92
C LEU A 100 -1.45 12.11 -5.54
N LEU A 101 -0.58 11.50 -4.76
CA LEU A 101 0.68 10.93 -5.24
C LEU A 101 0.41 9.85 -6.31
N ASN A 102 -0.60 9.00 -6.13
CA ASN A 102 -0.95 7.99 -7.14
C ASN A 102 -1.40 8.63 -8.45
N VAL A 103 -2.27 9.64 -8.39
CA VAL A 103 -2.73 10.36 -9.59
C VAL A 103 -1.54 11.01 -10.30
N PHE A 104 -0.65 11.67 -9.57
CA PHE A 104 0.55 12.30 -10.10
C PHE A 104 1.49 11.28 -10.78
N LEU A 105 1.77 10.15 -10.14
CA LEU A 105 2.62 9.12 -10.73
C LEU A 105 1.98 8.49 -11.98
N LYS A 106 0.67 8.28 -11.98
CA LYS A 106 -0.04 7.76 -13.15
C LYS A 106 0.06 8.69 -14.37
N SER A 107 0.01 10.00 -14.16
CA SER A 107 0.18 10.98 -15.23
C SER A 107 1.64 11.10 -15.75
N ILE A 108 2.62 10.63 -14.97
CA ILE A 108 4.02 10.58 -15.44
C ILE A 108 4.29 9.33 -16.29
N PHE A 109 3.79 8.17 -15.82
CA PHE A 109 4.15 6.89 -16.44
C PHE A 109 3.23 6.46 -17.57
N GLU A 110 1.97 6.88 -17.59
CA GLU A 110 0.94 6.66 -18.61
C GLU A 110 0.87 5.21 -19.15
N ARG A 111 1.24 4.23 -18.29
CA ARG A 111 1.24 2.82 -18.67
C ARG A 111 -0.17 2.33 -18.97
N GLN A 112 -0.36 1.70 -20.14
CA GLN A 112 -1.64 1.07 -20.51
C GLN A 112 -1.92 -0.15 -19.63
N ARG A 113 -3.20 -0.45 -19.41
CA ARG A 113 -3.63 -1.62 -18.64
C ARG A 113 -3.52 -2.92 -19.45
N PRO A 114 -3.50 -4.09 -18.77
CA PRO A 114 -3.68 -5.36 -19.46
C PRO A 114 -4.99 -5.35 -20.27
N VAL A 115 -4.96 -5.80 -21.52
CA VAL A 115 -6.14 -5.84 -22.40
C VAL A 115 -6.74 -7.22 -22.56
N ASP A 116 -5.93 -8.28 -22.41
CA ASP A 116 -6.31 -9.65 -22.75
C ASP A 116 -7.19 -10.34 -21.69
N ILE A 117 -7.26 -9.77 -20.46
CA ILE A 117 -7.89 -10.43 -19.34
C ILE A 117 -8.47 -9.40 -18.37
N ASN A 118 -9.64 -8.92 -18.69
CA ASN A 118 -10.35 -7.97 -17.84
C ASN A 118 -11.59 -8.64 -17.23
N LEU A 119 -11.40 -9.25 -16.04
CA LEU A 119 -12.52 -9.77 -15.24
C LEU A 119 -13.31 -8.64 -14.56
N ILE A 120 -12.76 -7.43 -14.57
CA ILE A 120 -13.39 -6.17 -14.14
C ILE A 120 -12.95 -5.03 -15.05
N VAL A 121 -13.83 -4.03 -15.23
CA VAL A 121 -13.52 -2.84 -16.04
C VAL A 121 -12.93 -1.75 -15.16
N GLU A 122 -11.75 -1.29 -15.51
CA GLU A 122 -11.05 -0.20 -14.82
C GLU A 122 -10.61 0.87 -15.82
N LYS A 123 -10.71 2.14 -15.45
CA LYS A 123 -10.36 3.28 -16.31
C LYS A 123 -8.98 3.87 -15.93
N GLY A 124 -8.38 4.59 -16.88
CA GLY A 124 -7.13 5.32 -16.70
C GLY A 124 -5.90 4.42 -16.70
N PHE A 125 -4.74 5.00 -16.38
CA PHE A 125 -3.43 4.36 -16.46
C PHE A 125 -3.22 3.25 -15.43
N SER A 126 -2.33 2.29 -15.77
CA SER A 126 -2.07 1.12 -14.95
C SER A 126 -1.05 1.36 -13.85
N PHE A 127 0.11 1.95 -14.16
CA PHE A 127 1.22 2.08 -13.22
C PHE A 127 1.26 3.45 -12.51
N PRO A 128 1.53 3.44 -11.21
CA PRO A 128 1.47 2.33 -10.27
C PRO A 128 0.03 2.01 -9.85
N SER A 129 -0.21 0.81 -9.29
CA SER A 129 -1.54 0.38 -8.84
C SER A 129 -2.09 1.24 -7.71
N GLY A 130 -3.24 1.91 -7.94
CA GLY A 130 -3.88 2.77 -6.95
C GLY A 130 -4.38 2.01 -5.72
N HIS A 131 -5.06 0.86 -5.91
CA HIS A 131 -5.48 0.00 -4.82
C HIS A 131 -4.31 -0.43 -3.94
N SER A 132 -3.17 -0.79 -4.55
CA SER A 132 -1.96 -1.17 -3.82
C SER A 132 -1.37 -0.01 -3.02
N MET A 133 -1.26 1.17 -3.64
CA MET A 133 -0.71 2.35 -2.97
C MET A 133 -1.58 2.80 -1.80
N VAL A 134 -2.87 3.00 -2.06
CA VAL A 134 -3.78 3.58 -1.07
C VAL A 134 -4.01 2.60 0.08
N SER A 135 -4.22 1.30 -0.19
CA SER A 135 -4.37 0.29 0.86
C SER A 135 -3.12 0.16 1.72
N PHE A 136 -1.93 0.15 1.12
CA PHE A 136 -0.69 0.04 1.88
C PHE A 136 -0.44 1.26 2.77
N ALA A 137 -0.70 2.48 2.29
CA ALA A 137 -0.58 3.68 3.11
C ALA A 137 -1.61 3.72 4.24
N PHE A 138 -2.84 3.33 3.95
CA PHE A 138 -3.94 3.31 4.92
C PHE A 138 -3.70 2.29 6.04
N TYR A 139 -3.61 1.02 5.67
CA TYR A 139 -3.41 -0.07 6.64
C TYR A 139 -2.03 -0.01 7.29
N GLY A 140 -1.00 0.39 6.57
CA GLY A 140 0.35 0.54 7.10
C GLY A 140 0.48 1.65 8.14
N PHE A 141 -0.18 2.80 7.94
CA PHE A 141 -0.21 3.86 8.96
C PHE A 141 -1.05 3.46 10.17
N LEU A 142 -2.18 2.78 9.97
CA LEU A 142 -2.99 2.22 11.04
C LEU A 142 -2.20 1.17 11.85
N ALA A 143 -1.44 0.29 11.17
CA ALA A 143 -0.56 -0.68 11.82
C ALA A 143 0.54 -0.01 12.65
N TYR A 144 1.13 1.07 12.12
CA TYR A 144 2.08 1.89 12.87
C TYR A 144 1.47 2.49 14.14
N TYR A 145 0.25 3.04 14.05
CA TYR A 145 -0.47 3.58 15.21
C TYR A 145 -0.80 2.49 16.24
N ILE A 146 -1.32 1.33 15.80
CA ILE A 146 -1.61 0.17 16.66
C ILE A 146 -0.33 -0.32 17.36
N TYR A 147 0.80 -0.38 16.67
CA TYR A 147 2.08 -0.78 17.26
C TYR A 147 2.46 0.10 18.46
N HIS A 148 2.20 1.41 18.41
CA HIS A 148 2.49 2.38 19.47
C HIS A 148 1.35 2.56 20.48
N SER A 149 0.20 1.90 20.31
CA SER A 149 -0.93 1.97 21.24
C SER A 149 -0.67 1.21 22.54
N ASN A 150 -1.59 1.30 23.51
CA ASN A 150 -1.53 0.57 24.80
C ASN A 150 -2.20 -0.81 24.77
N LEU A 151 -2.52 -1.35 23.59
CA LEU A 151 -3.10 -2.68 23.44
C LEU A 151 -2.14 -3.77 23.93
N LYS A 152 -2.68 -4.92 24.37
CA LYS A 152 -1.88 -6.10 24.72
C LYS A 152 -1.06 -6.59 23.51
N LYS A 153 0.15 -7.05 23.73
CA LYS A 153 1.06 -7.49 22.65
C LYS A 153 0.44 -8.50 21.66
N PRO A 154 -0.25 -9.58 22.10
CA PRO A 154 -0.86 -10.52 21.16
C PRO A 154 -1.87 -9.85 20.24
N THR A 155 -2.74 -8.99 20.79
CA THR A 155 -3.74 -8.24 20.01
C THR A 155 -3.10 -7.31 18.98
N LYS A 156 -2.02 -6.59 19.37
CA LYS A 156 -1.28 -5.74 18.43
C LYS A 156 -0.75 -6.53 17.26
N TYR A 157 -0.01 -7.60 17.53
CA TYR A 157 0.60 -8.40 16.45
C TYR A 157 -0.46 -9.06 15.57
N PHE A 158 -1.55 -9.56 16.16
CA PHE A 158 -2.67 -10.10 15.40
C PHE A 158 -3.23 -9.06 14.42
N LEU A 159 -3.54 -7.85 14.91
CA LEU A 159 -4.11 -6.79 14.08
C LEU A 159 -3.13 -6.31 12.99
N ILE A 160 -1.84 -6.21 13.29
CA ILE A 160 -0.82 -5.80 12.32
C ILE A 160 -0.66 -6.87 11.22
N ILE A 161 -0.60 -8.14 11.59
CA ILE A 161 -0.50 -9.25 10.63
C ILE A 161 -1.75 -9.31 9.77
N LEU A 162 -2.94 -9.19 10.35
CA LEU A 162 -4.20 -9.16 9.61
C LEU A 162 -4.22 -8.05 8.55
N GLN A 163 -3.77 -6.84 8.89
CA GLN A 163 -3.67 -5.73 7.95
C GLN A 163 -2.67 -6.01 6.84
N GLY A 164 -1.52 -6.61 7.17
CA GLY A 164 -0.54 -7.04 6.17
C GLY A 164 -1.12 -8.05 5.18
N ILE A 165 -1.87 -9.05 5.68
CA ILE A 165 -2.56 -10.04 4.84
C ILE A 165 -3.59 -9.36 3.94
N ILE A 166 -4.41 -8.45 4.46
CA ILE A 166 -5.41 -7.70 3.67
C ILE A 166 -4.72 -6.94 2.53
N VAL A 167 -3.64 -6.22 2.80
CA VAL A 167 -2.89 -5.47 1.78
C VAL A 167 -2.34 -6.39 0.69
N CYS A 168 -1.73 -7.52 1.07
CA CYS A 168 -1.24 -8.51 0.12
C CYS A 168 -2.36 -9.10 -0.74
N LEU A 169 -3.49 -9.44 -0.14
CA LEU A 169 -4.65 -9.98 -0.84
C LEU A 169 -5.28 -8.96 -1.79
N ILE A 170 -5.35 -7.68 -1.40
CA ILE A 170 -5.78 -6.60 -2.30
C ILE A 170 -4.84 -6.53 -3.52
N GLY A 171 -3.51 -6.50 -3.31
CA GLY A 171 -2.55 -6.51 -4.42
C GLY A 171 -2.71 -7.72 -5.34
N LEU A 172 -2.84 -8.92 -4.77
CA LEU A 172 -3.06 -10.15 -5.52
C LEU A 172 -4.37 -10.11 -6.31
N SER A 173 -5.45 -9.57 -5.74
CA SER A 173 -6.73 -9.43 -6.42
C SER A 173 -6.62 -8.58 -7.70
N ARG A 174 -5.75 -7.54 -7.70
CA ARG A 174 -5.58 -6.67 -8.87
C ARG A 174 -4.93 -7.39 -10.05
N ILE A 175 -4.02 -8.33 -9.75
CA ILE A 175 -3.35 -9.15 -10.76
C ILE A 175 -4.33 -10.22 -11.27
N TYR A 176 -4.97 -10.95 -10.36
CA TYR A 176 -5.93 -12.00 -10.69
C TYR A 176 -7.09 -11.49 -11.54
N LEU A 177 -7.64 -10.33 -11.20
CA LEU A 177 -8.75 -9.71 -11.91
C LEU A 177 -8.34 -9.05 -13.25
N GLY A 178 -7.05 -9.08 -13.61
CA GLY A 178 -6.54 -8.52 -14.86
C GLY A 178 -6.55 -6.98 -14.90
N ALA A 179 -6.75 -6.32 -13.77
CA ALA A 179 -6.82 -4.85 -13.68
C ALA A 179 -5.44 -4.19 -13.73
N HIS A 180 -4.41 -4.88 -13.25
CA HIS A 180 -3.04 -4.41 -13.16
C HIS A 180 -2.04 -5.53 -13.43
N TYR A 181 -0.89 -5.15 -13.97
CA TYR A 181 0.26 -6.03 -14.03
C TYR A 181 0.85 -6.27 -12.63
N PHE A 182 1.58 -7.39 -12.47
CA PHE A 182 2.30 -7.67 -11.22
C PHE A 182 3.23 -6.53 -10.82
N THR A 183 3.97 -5.99 -11.79
CA THR A 183 4.93 -4.91 -11.54
C THR A 183 4.25 -3.59 -11.16
N ASP A 184 2.99 -3.34 -11.56
CA ASP A 184 2.22 -2.18 -11.09
C ASP A 184 1.92 -2.28 -9.59
N VAL A 185 1.59 -3.50 -9.12
CA VAL A 185 1.29 -3.79 -7.72
C VAL A 185 2.56 -3.66 -6.86
N ILE A 186 3.65 -4.30 -7.26
CA ILE A 186 4.92 -4.22 -6.54
C ILE A 186 5.49 -2.81 -6.57
N GLY A 187 5.41 -2.11 -7.71
CA GLY A 187 5.78 -0.70 -7.82
C GLY A 187 4.96 0.19 -6.89
N GLY A 188 3.65 -0.05 -6.82
CA GLY A 188 2.76 0.64 -5.90
C GLY A 188 3.14 0.41 -4.43
N PHE A 189 3.36 -0.83 -4.01
CA PHE A 189 3.81 -1.13 -2.64
C PHE A 189 5.17 -0.51 -2.34
N SER A 190 6.11 -0.61 -3.27
CA SER A 190 7.48 -0.13 -3.09
C SER A 190 7.56 1.38 -2.90
N ILE A 191 6.92 2.16 -3.77
CA ILE A 191 6.91 3.63 -3.63
C ILE A 191 6.11 4.08 -2.40
N THR A 192 5.05 3.35 -2.04
CA THR A 192 4.27 3.66 -0.85
C THR A 192 5.05 3.36 0.43
N ALA A 193 5.89 2.33 0.44
CA ALA A 193 6.78 2.05 1.57
C ALA A 193 7.73 3.25 1.82
N VAL A 194 8.33 3.80 0.75
CA VAL A 194 9.15 5.02 0.84
C VAL A 194 8.31 6.19 1.36
N TYR A 195 7.21 6.49 0.70
CA TYR A 195 6.30 7.57 1.08
C TYR A 195 5.86 7.47 2.55
N LEU A 196 5.40 6.31 2.99
CA LEU A 196 4.85 6.12 4.34
C LEU A 196 5.94 6.31 5.42
N VAL A 197 7.16 5.84 5.18
CA VAL A 197 8.27 6.06 6.11
C VAL A 197 8.61 7.54 6.21
N LEU A 198 8.70 8.26 5.08
CA LEU A 198 8.93 9.70 5.07
C LEU A 198 7.79 10.45 5.76
N TYR A 199 6.54 10.09 5.47
CA TYR A 199 5.37 10.68 6.11
C TYR A 199 5.39 10.50 7.64
N ILE A 200 5.64 9.27 8.12
CA ILE A 200 5.73 8.98 9.55
C ILE A 200 6.86 9.79 10.20
N LYS A 201 8.04 9.81 9.59
CA LYS A 201 9.22 10.44 10.18
C LYS A 201 9.16 11.97 10.17
N PHE A 202 8.82 12.57 9.04
CA PHE A 202 8.91 14.01 8.86
C PHE A 202 7.62 14.76 9.12
N VAL A 203 6.47 14.11 8.97
CA VAL A 203 5.17 14.76 9.20
C VAL A 203 4.62 14.35 10.56
N TYR A 204 4.32 13.06 10.77
CA TYR A 204 3.60 12.62 11.96
C TYR A 204 4.42 12.74 13.24
N GLN A 205 5.65 12.21 13.27
CA GLN A 205 6.51 12.25 14.48
C GLN A 205 6.92 13.67 14.87
N ASN A 206 7.28 14.52 13.89
CA ASN A 206 7.68 15.90 14.18
C ASN A 206 6.52 16.74 14.73
N GLN A 207 5.31 16.53 14.24
CA GLN A 207 4.16 17.26 14.75
C GLN A 207 3.73 16.78 16.14
N LEU A 208 3.81 15.47 16.42
CA LEU A 208 3.59 14.97 17.78
C LEU A 208 4.61 15.51 18.79
N ALA A 209 5.86 15.74 18.38
CA ALA A 209 6.86 16.37 19.23
C ALA A 209 6.48 17.81 19.56
N LYS A 210 6.11 18.60 18.55
CA LYS A 210 5.65 19.99 18.74
C LYS A 210 4.39 20.11 19.60
N GLU A 211 3.41 19.22 19.44
CA GLU A 211 2.20 19.21 20.26
C GLU A 211 2.47 18.90 21.75
N LYS A 212 3.58 18.21 22.05
CA LYS A 212 4.03 17.94 23.43
C LYS A 212 4.79 19.11 24.05
N GLU A 213 5.49 19.91 23.24
CA GLU A 213 6.22 21.11 23.73
C GLU A 213 5.29 22.26 24.06
N VAL A 214 4.09 22.31 23.47
CA VAL A 214 3.09 23.39 23.69
C VAL A 214 2.15 23.09 24.87
N LYS A 215 2.18 21.87 25.42
CA LYS A 215 1.42 21.45 26.63
C LYS A 215 2.25 21.47 27.88
#